data_42857236cdf75361d43114b803a6fa0d
#
_entry.id   42857236cdf75361d43114b803a6fa0d
#
_cell.length_a   1.000
_cell.length_b   1.000
_cell.length_c   1.000
_cell.angle_alpha   90.00
_cell.angle_beta   90.00
_cell.angle_gamma   90.00
#
_symmetry.space_group_name_H-M   'P 1'
#
loop_
_entity.id
_entity.type
_entity.pdbx_description
1 polymer ?
#
loop_
_entity_poly.entity_id
_entity_poly.type
_entity_poly.pdbx_seq_one_letter_code
_entity_poly.pdbx_strand_id
1 'polypeptide(L)'
;PLTDGASIYGMAAQRGAQIAVDEIREIYATNAMVLGRTKGLGLLPREDALRLGVVGPVARGSGIAIDVRKDSPYAAYPDLEFKSITHDGCCIHSRTMVRLDEIFESFKLIRQCCERMPEGPHCVPMRQIHTAEACARSEAPRGEVFYYIRTNGTDIPARLKWRVPSYMNWEALGVMMRDCAVADVALITNSIDPCVSCTER
;
A
#
# COMPACT_ATOMS: atom_id res chain seq x y z
N PRO A 1 -12.01 9.69 24.79
CA PRO A 1 -11.17 8.59 25.23
C PRO A 1 -11.78 7.30 24.72
N LEU A 2 -11.00 6.49 24.00
CA LEU A 2 -11.37 5.10 23.76
C LEU A 2 -11.52 4.48 25.14
N THR A 3 -12.75 4.08 25.49
CA THR A 3 -12.98 3.40 26.76
C THR A 3 -12.10 2.15 26.79
N ASP A 4 -11.57 1.80 27.97
CA ASP A 4 -10.65 0.65 28.16
C ASP A 4 -11.11 -0.63 27.43
N GLY A 5 -12.42 -0.84 27.31
CA GLY A 5 -12.99 -1.95 26.56
C GLY A 5 -12.72 -1.93 25.06
N ALA A 6 -12.81 -0.79 24.39
CA ALA A 6 -12.54 -0.69 22.94
C ALA A 6 -11.05 -0.95 22.63
N SER A 7 -10.15 -0.52 23.52
CA SER A 7 -8.72 -0.81 23.43
C SER A 7 -8.41 -2.30 23.60
N ILE A 8 -9.04 -2.97 24.58
CA ILE A 8 -8.84 -4.40 24.82
C ILE A 8 -9.38 -5.25 23.66
N TYR A 9 -10.57 -4.95 23.14
CA TYR A 9 -11.13 -5.65 21.98
C TYR A 9 -10.31 -5.42 20.71
N GLY A 10 -9.84 -4.20 20.47
CA GLY A 10 -8.95 -3.89 19.37
C GLY A 10 -7.63 -4.66 19.45
N MET A 11 -7.02 -4.75 20.62
CA MET A 11 -5.78 -5.50 20.84
C MET A 11 -5.98 -7.02 20.68
N ALA A 12 -7.10 -7.57 21.14
CA ALA A 12 -7.41 -8.99 20.98
C ALA A 12 -7.66 -9.35 19.51
N ALA A 13 -8.43 -8.53 18.78
CA ALA A 13 -8.64 -8.70 17.35
C ALA A 13 -7.34 -8.59 16.56
N GLN A 14 -6.48 -7.63 16.89
CA GLN A 14 -5.16 -7.48 16.29
C GLN A 14 -4.27 -8.69 16.52
N ARG A 15 -4.31 -9.29 17.73
CA ARG A 15 -3.54 -10.49 18.05
C ARG A 15 -3.99 -11.70 17.22
N GLY A 16 -5.31 -11.91 17.08
CA GLY A 16 -5.86 -12.96 16.23
C GLY A 16 -5.49 -12.79 14.77
N ALA A 17 -5.60 -11.56 14.24
CA ALA A 17 -5.18 -11.24 12.88
C ALA A 17 -3.67 -11.45 12.66
N GLN A 18 -2.85 -11.11 13.65
CA GLN A 18 -1.41 -11.31 13.58
C GLN A 18 -1.04 -12.80 13.48
N ILE A 19 -1.69 -13.68 14.27
CA ILE A 19 -1.49 -15.13 14.20
C ILE A 19 -1.84 -15.66 12.81
N ALA A 20 -2.99 -15.27 12.26
CA ALA A 20 -3.41 -15.72 10.93
C ALA A 20 -2.44 -15.24 9.83
N VAL A 21 -1.90 -14.03 9.93
CA VAL A 21 -0.91 -13.51 8.98
C VAL A 21 0.43 -14.23 9.12
N ASP A 22 0.86 -14.58 10.33
CA ASP A 22 2.06 -15.38 10.57
C ASP A 22 1.95 -16.76 9.90
N GLU A 23 0.81 -17.44 10.04
CA GLU A 23 0.55 -18.74 9.40
C GLU A 23 0.58 -18.62 7.87
N ILE A 24 -0.08 -17.63 7.29
CA ILE A 24 -0.07 -17.37 5.84
C ILE A 24 1.35 -17.08 5.38
N ARG A 25 2.09 -16.25 6.10
CA ARG A 25 3.46 -15.90 5.78
C ARG A 25 4.38 -17.13 5.78
N GLU A 26 4.22 -18.03 6.74
CA GLU A 26 4.97 -19.28 6.81
C GLU A 26 4.66 -20.19 5.62
N ILE A 27 3.39 -20.32 5.23
CA ILE A 27 2.99 -21.05 4.03
C ILE A 27 3.70 -20.49 2.78
N TYR A 28 3.69 -19.17 2.59
CA TYR A 28 4.37 -18.54 1.47
C TYR A 28 5.89 -18.71 1.51
N ALA A 29 6.48 -18.77 2.69
CA ALA A 29 7.91 -18.93 2.87
C ALA A 29 8.41 -20.37 2.67
N THR A 30 7.58 -21.38 2.97
CA THR A 30 8.04 -22.77 3.11
C THR A 30 7.35 -23.77 2.18
N ASN A 31 6.09 -23.51 1.78
CA ASN A 31 5.34 -24.48 0.97
C ASN A 31 5.91 -24.61 -0.44
N ALA A 32 6.35 -25.81 -0.80
CA ALA A 32 7.02 -26.10 -2.08
C ALA A 32 6.14 -25.79 -3.30
N MET A 33 4.82 -26.02 -3.22
CA MET A 33 3.89 -25.73 -4.32
C MET A 33 3.76 -24.21 -4.51
N VAL A 34 3.60 -23.44 -3.45
CA VAL A 34 3.52 -21.97 -3.49
C VAL A 34 4.82 -21.39 -4.03
N LEU A 35 5.96 -21.86 -3.52
CA LEU A 35 7.27 -21.43 -3.98
C LEU A 35 7.48 -21.74 -5.47
N GLY A 36 7.12 -22.95 -5.91
CA GLY A 36 7.24 -23.36 -7.32
C GLY A 36 6.35 -22.56 -8.27
N ARG A 37 5.25 -21.96 -7.77
CA ARG A 37 4.33 -21.14 -8.57
C ARG A 37 4.59 -19.64 -8.48
N THR A 38 5.42 -19.17 -7.56
CA THR A 38 5.59 -17.74 -7.30
C THR A 38 7.03 -17.24 -7.41
N LYS A 39 8.03 -18.08 -7.13
CA LYS A 39 9.44 -17.71 -7.30
C LYS A 39 9.84 -17.77 -8.78
N GLY A 40 10.53 -16.73 -9.22
CA GLY A 40 11.02 -16.62 -10.59
C GLY A 40 9.95 -16.37 -11.66
N LEU A 41 8.68 -16.27 -11.26
CA LEU A 41 7.57 -15.95 -12.17
C LEU A 41 7.17 -14.48 -12.07
N GLY A 42 6.79 -13.88 -13.20
CA GLY A 42 6.37 -12.49 -13.27
C GLY A 42 7.50 -11.54 -12.86
N LEU A 43 8.66 -11.73 -13.41
CA LEU A 43 9.87 -10.95 -13.10
C LEU A 43 9.70 -9.49 -13.52
N LEU A 44 10.02 -8.59 -12.62
CA LEU A 44 10.13 -7.16 -12.86
C LEU A 44 11.50 -6.70 -12.33
N PRO A 45 12.54 -6.71 -13.16
CA PRO A 45 13.86 -6.22 -12.78
C PRO A 45 13.81 -4.79 -12.25
N ARG A 46 14.70 -4.47 -11.31
CA ARG A 46 14.79 -3.15 -10.69
C ARG A 46 14.88 -2.02 -11.71
N GLU A 47 15.64 -2.22 -12.77
CA GLU A 47 15.82 -1.23 -13.84
C GLU A 47 14.50 -0.94 -14.56
N ASP A 48 13.76 -1.99 -14.94
CA ASP A 48 12.44 -1.85 -15.57
C ASP A 48 11.42 -1.22 -14.60
N ALA A 49 11.46 -1.61 -13.33
CA ALA A 49 10.60 -1.04 -12.30
C ALA A 49 10.82 0.49 -12.15
N LEU A 50 12.07 0.95 -12.17
CA LEU A 50 12.43 2.36 -12.16
C LEU A 50 11.99 3.08 -13.44
N ARG A 51 12.26 2.48 -14.59
CA ARG A 51 11.91 3.04 -15.90
C ARG A 51 10.40 3.22 -16.09
N LEU A 52 9.61 2.28 -15.58
CA LEU A 52 8.14 2.30 -15.67
C LEU A 52 7.49 3.14 -14.55
N GLY A 53 8.26 3.55 -13.55
CA GLY A 53 7.75 4.36 -12.44
C GLY A 53 6.72 3.62 -11.59
N VAL A 54 6.86 2.31 -11.40
CA VAL A 54 5.96 1.54 -10.54
C VAL A 54 6.07 1.98 -9.09
N VAL A 55 5.00 1.78 -8.33
CA VAL A 55 4.89 2.28 -6.96
C VAL A 55 4.45 1.18 -5.99
N GLY A 56 4.62 1.45 -4.70
CA GLY A 56 4.14 0.59 -3.62
C GLY A 56 4.83 -0.77 -3.54
N PRO A 57 4.11 -1.83 -3.14
CA PRO A 57 4.66 -3.18 -3.01
C PRO A 57 5.24 -3.73 -4.32
N VAL A 58 4.80 -3.25 -5.48
CA VAL A 58 5.36 -3.64 -6.78
C VAL A 58 6.80 -3.13 -6.91
N ALA A 59 7.03 -1.85 -6.59
CA ALA A 59 8.38 -1.28 -6.55
C ALA A 59 9.24 -1.92 -5.46
N ARG A 60 8.68 -2.05 -4.26
CA ARG A 60 9.40 -2.62 -3.10
C ARG A 60 9.74 -4.08 -3.26
N GLY A 61 8.95 -4.86 -4.02
CA GLY A 61 9.26 -6.24 -4.41
C GLY A 61 10.39 -6.36 -5.43
N SER A 62 10.81 -5.25 -6.03
CA SER A 62 11.99 -5.11 -6.91
C SER A 62 13.15 -4.35 -6.24
N GLY A 63 13.17 -4.30 -4.91
CA GLY A 63 14.24 -3.70 -4.12
C GLY A 63 14.27 -2.17 -4.13
N ILE A 64 13.17 -1.50 -4.49
CA ILE A 64 13.09 -0.03 -4.53
C ILE A 64 12.35 0.46 -3.29
N ALA A 65 13.06 1.15 -2.39
CA ALA A 65 12.53 1.60 -1.10
C ALA A 65 11.78 2.94 -1.19
N ILE A 66 10.84 3.07 -2.14
CA ILE A 66 9.98 4.26 -2.26
C ILE A 66 8.74 4.07 -1.38
N ASP A 67 8.52 5.02 -0.47
CA ASP A 67 7.39 5.03 0.45
C ASP A 67 7.04 6.46 0.84
N VAL A 68 5.87 6.95 0.44
CA VAL A 68 5.45 8.34 0.64
C VAL A 68 5.41 8.72 2.13
N ARG A 69 5.12 7.74 2.99
CA ARG A 69 5.09 7.95 4.45
C ARG A 69 6.45 8.36 5.02
N LYS A 70 7.56 8.01 4.32
CA LYS A 70 8.95 8.39 4.66
C LYS A 70 9.51 9.50 3.79
N ASP A 71 9.23 9.41 2.46
CA ASP A 71 9.84 10.33 1.50
C ASP A 71 9.16 11.71 1.53
N SER A 72 7.89 11.77 1.95
CA SER A 72 7.12 12.99 2.13
C SER A 72 6.11 12.81 3.27
N PRO A 73 6.59 12.75 4.52
CA PRO A 73 5.76 12.44 5.68
C PRO A 73 4.54 13.36 5.81
N TYR A 74 3.41 12.78 6.20
CA TYR A 74 2.14 13.47 6.39
C TYR A 74 1.43 12.94 7.64
N ALA A 75 0.43 13.66 8.12
CA ALA A 75 -0.33 13.33 9.34
C ALA A 75 0.61 13.04 10.53
N ALA A 76 0.47 11.92 11.20
CA ALA A 76 1.28 11.53 12.35
C ALA A 76 2.55 10.74 11.97
N TYR A 77 2.80 10.44 10.70
CA TYR A 77 3.96 9.62 10.30
C TYR A 77 5.31 10.15 10.74
N PRO A 78 5.56 11.49 10.82
CA PRO A 78 6.83 11.99 11.36
C PRO A 78 7.13 11.55 12.79
N ASP A 79 6.10 11.29 13.57
CA ASP A 79 6.20 10.93 14.99
C ASP A 79 6.15 9.42 15.23
N LEU A 80 6.00 8.61 14.16
CA LEU A 80 5.84 7.16 14.24
C LEU A 80 7.07 6.43 13.71
N GLU A 81 7.40 5.33 14.39
CA GLU A 81 8.52 4.48 14.02
C GLU A 81 8.06 3.28 13.21
N PHE A 82 8.53 3.15 11.98
CA PHE A 82 8.29 2.00 11.11
C PHE A 82 9.40 1.82 10.08
N LYS A 83 9.41 0.69 9.40
CA LYS A 83 10.36 0.38 8.33
C LYS A 83 9.63 0.25 7.00
N SER A 84 10.20 0.82 5.93
CA SER A 84 9.80 0.48 4.57
C SER A 84 10.35 -0.91 4.24
N ILE A 85 9.46 -1.83 3.96
CA ILE A 85 9.83 -3.23 3.67
C ILE A 85 10.18 -3.36 2.20
N THR A 86 11.30 -4.01 1.91
CA THR A 86 11.73 -4.31 0.53
C THR A 86 12.19 -5.75 0.41
N HIS A 87 11.94 -6.34 -0.75
CA HIS A 87 12.53 -7.60 -1.19
C HIS A 87 13.11 -7.43 -2.59
N ASP A 88 14.19 -8.10 -2.92
CA ASP A 88 14.96 -7.94 -4.16
C ASP A 88 14.77 -9.07 -5.19
N GLY A 89 13.91 -10.04 -4.89
CA GLY A 89 13.66 -11.17 -5.79
C GLY A 89 12.89 -10.84 -7.06
N CYS A 90 12.36 -9.62 -7.21
CA CYS A 90 11.73 -9.08 -8.43
C CYS A 90 10.55 -9.91 -8.99
N CYS A 91 10.03 -10.90 -8.27
CA CYS A 91 9.01 -11.85 -8.72
C CYS A 91 7.71 -11.76 -7.92
N ILE A 92 6.72 -12.57 -8.27
CA ILE A 92 5.44 -12.66 -7.54
C ILE A 92 5.68 -12.89 -6.04
N HIS A 93 6.54 -13.85 -5.70
CA HIS A 93 6.86 -14.16 -4.32
C HIS A 93 7.33 -12.93 -3.54
N SER A 94 8.28 -12.17 -4.09
CA SER A 94 8.81 -10.96 -3.45
C SER A 94 7.73 -9.92 -3.20
N ARG A 95 6.86 -9.67 -4.19
CA ARG A 95 5.73 -8.73 -4.04
C ARG A 95 4.74 -9.17 -2.96
N THR A 96 4.49 -10.48 -2.84
CA THR A 96 3.62 -11.04 -1.82
C THR A 96 4.27 -10.93 -0.44
N MET A 97 5.55 -11.27 -0.32
CA MET A 97 6.28 -11.16 0.96
C MET A 97 6.36 -9.72 1.45
N VAL A 98 6.58 -8.73 0.56
CA VAL A 98 6.49 -7.31 0.93
C VAL A 98 5.15 -7.00 1.60
N ARG A 99 4.02 -7.41 1.01
CA ARG A 99 2.69 -7.13 1.56
C ARG A 99 2.47 -7.79 2.92
N LEU A 100 2.89 -9.05 3.07
CA LEU A 100 2.75 -9.77 4.33
C LEU A 100 3.59 -9.10 5.43
N ASP A 101 4.83 -8.74 5.13
CA ASP A 101 5.72 -8.08 6.09
C ASP A 101 5.23 -6.64 6.43
N GLU A 102 4.62 -5.92 5.47
CA GLU A 102 4.01 -4.60 5.71
C GLU A 102 2.78 -4.66 6.62
N ILE A 103 2.06 -5.77 6.68
CA ILE A 103 0.96 -5.94 7.63
C ILE A 103 1.50 -5.90 9.08
N PHE A 104 2.66 -6.50 9.36
CA PHE A 104 3.28 -6.43 10.68
C PHE A 104 3.73 -5.02 11.03
N GLU A 105 4.27 -4.26 10.07
CA GLU A 105 4.58 -2.84 10.30
C GLU A 105 3.29 -2.04 10.54
N SER A 106 2.19 -2.34 9.84
CA SER A 106 0.89 -1.72 10.08
C SER A 106 0.36 -1.98 11.48
N PHE A 107 0.52 -3.20 12.00
CA PHE A 107 0.17 -3.51 13.40
C PHE A 107 0.98 -2.67 14.40
N LYS A 108 2.27 -2.46 14.15
CA LYS A 108 3.11 -1.60 15.01
C LYS A 108 2.64 -0.15 14.95
N LEU A 109 2.32 0.37 13.75
CA LEU A 109 1.81 1.72 13.57
C LEU A 109 0.48 1.93 14.30
N ILE A 110 -0.48 1.00 14.17
CA ILE A 110 -1.78 1.07 14.85
C ILE A 110 -1.56 1.14 16.37
N ARG A 111 -0.67 0.31 16.91
CA ARG A 111 -0.36 0.32 18.36
C ARG A 111 0.19 1.67 18.80
N GLN A 112 1.18 2.20 18.08
CA GLN A 112 1.76 3.51 18.38
C GLN A 112 0.71 4.64 18.31
N CYS A 113 -0.17 4.60 17.30
CA CYS A 113 -1.26 5.56 17.18
C CYS A 113 -2.21 5.50 18.38
N CYS A 114 -2.58 4.29 18.84
CA CYS A 114 -3.45 4.12 20.00
C CYS A 114 -2.79 4.61 21.30
N GLU A 115 -1.50 4.35 21.46
CA GLU A 115 -0.72 4.76 22.65
C GLU A 115 -0.47 6.27 22.72
N ARG A 116 -0.36 6.93 21.55
CA ARG A 116 0.01 8.35 21.44
C ARG A 116 -1.14 9.25 21.01
N MET A 117 -2.38 8.73 20.99
CA MET A 117 -3.54 9.50 20.53
C MET A 117 -3.79 10.70 21.47
N PRO A 118 -3.74 11.94 20.95
CA PRO A 118 -3.98 13.12 21.77
C PRO A 118 -5.46 13.21 22.18
N GLU A 119 -5.70 13.78 23.36
CA GLU A 119 -7.05 14.17 23.76
C GLU A 119 -7.48 15.43 22.99
N GLY A 120 -8.77 15.50 22.66
CA GLY A 120 -9.32 16.68 21.99
C GLY A 120 -10.50 16.38 21.07
N PRO A 121 -11.07 17.42 20.44
CA PRO A 121 -12.13 17.24 19.49
C PRO A 121 -11.62 16.54 18.23
N HIS A 122 -12.32 15.50 17.80
CA HIS A 122 -12.00 14.72 16.59
C HIS A 122 -12.71 15.25 15.33
N CYS A 123 -13.53 16.26 15.46
CA CYS A 123 -14.26 16.89 14.36
C CYS A 123 -14.38 18.41 14.59
N VAL A 124 -14.12 19.15 13.54
CA VAL A 124 -14.34 20.61 13.51
C VAL A 124 -15.32 20.91 12.39
N PRO A 125 -16.43 21.62 12.66
CA PRO A 125 -17.38 21.96 11.62
C PRO A 125 -16.74 22.89 10.58
N MET A 126 -16.84 22.51 9.31
CA MET A 126 -16.42 23.36 8.20
C MET A 126 -17.44 24.49 8.03
N ARG A 127 -16.97 25.74 8.14
CA ARG A 127 -17.85 26.92 8.04
C ARG A 127 -17.98 27.44 6.62
N GLN A 128 -16.91 27.34 5.83
CA GLN A 128 -16.88 27.87 4.47
C GLN A 128 -15.80 27.16 3.64
N ILE A 129 -16.12 26.89 2.38
CA ILE A 129 -15.16 26.44 1.38
C ILE A 129 -14.68 27.68 0.62
N HIS A 130 -13.39 27.92 0.59
CA HIS A 130 -12.78 29.01 -0.17
C HIS A 130 -12.38 28.54 -1.57
N THR A 131 -12.28 29.48 -2.52
CA THR A 131 -11.65 29.19 -3.81
C THR A 131 -10.15 28.99 -3.58
N ALA A 132 -9.68 27.79 -3.87
CA ALA A 132 -8.29 27.38 -3.63
C ALA A 132 -7.90 26.22 -4.52
N GLU A 133 -6.60 25.97 -4.61
CA GLU A 133 -6.02 24.77 -5.20
C GLU A 133 -5.13 24.06 -4.18
N ALA A 134 -5.17 22.74 -4.17
CA ALA A 134 -4.33 21.94 -3.30
C ALA A 134 -3.93 20.62 -3.98
N CYS A 135 -2.74 20.16 -3.63
CA CYS A 135 -2.25 18.83 -3.97
C CYS A 135 -1.90 18.09 -2.69
N ALA A 136 -2.19 16.80 -2.68
CA ALA A 136 -1.78 15.92 -1.60
C ALA A 136 -1.39 14.55 -2.17
N ARG A 137 -0.47 13.87 -1.49
CA ARG A 137 -0.14 12.48 -1.78
C ARG A 137 -0.07 11.68 -0.48
N SER A 138 -0.42 10.42 -0.59
CA SER A 138 -0.40 9.48 0.52
C SER A 138 -0.01 8.09 0.02
N GLU A 139 0.47 7.26 0.93
CA GLU A 139 0.73 5.85 0.63
C GLU A 139 -0.56 5.06 0.85
N ALA A 140 -1.16 4.59 -0.24
CA ALA A 140 -2.26 3.64 -0.20
C ALA A 140 -1.70 2.19 -0.16
N PRO A 141 -2.51 1.16 0.13
CA PRO A 141 -2.03 -0.24 0.21
C PRO A 141 -1.30 -0.73 -1.05
N ARG A 142 -1.60 -0.14 -2.21
CA ARG A 142 -1.00 -0.48 -3.51
C ARG A 142 0.12 0.45 -3.94
N GLY A 143 0.39 1.51 -3.15
CA GLY A 143 1.43 2.50 -3.41
C GLY A 143 0.92 3.93 -3.41
N GLU A 144 1.74 4.84 -3.89
CA GLU A 144 1.45 6.27 -3.91
C GLU A 144 0.14 6.58 -4.63
N VAL A 145 -0.74 7.32 -3.96
CA VAL A 145 -1.88 8.01 -4.56
C VAL A 145 -1.66 9.52 -4.47
N PHE A 146 -1.91 10.22 -5.57
CA PHE A 146 -1.80 11.67 -5.66
C PHE A 146 -3.17 12.26 -5.98
N TYR A 147 -3.57 13.30 -5.23
CA TYR A 147 -4.78 14.07 -5.46
C TYR A 147 -4.45 15.52 -5.79
N TYR A 148 -5.17 16.06 -6.76
CA TYR A 148 -5.27 17.48 -7.03
C TYR A 148 -6.73 17.90 -6.94
N ILE A 149 -7.01 18.96 -6.19
CA ILE A 149 -8.35 19.54 -6.07
C ILE A 149 -8.30 21.05 -6.32
N ARG A 150 -9.30 21.57 -7.03
CA ARG A 150 -9.58 23.00 -7.16
C ARG A 150 -11.00 23.24 -6.74
N THR A 151 -11.19 24.11 -5.74
CA THR A 151 -12.49 24.52 -5.22
C THR A 151 -12.90 25.87 -5.83
N ASN A 152 -14.19 26.19 -5.79
CA ASN A 152 -14.77 27.42 -6.33
C ASN A 152 -15.68 28.13 -5.32
N GLY A 153 -15.58 27.78 -4.04
CA GLY A 153 -16.42 28.34 -2.98
C GLY A 153 -17.74 27.59 -2.74
N THR A 154 -17.99 26.50 -3.49
CA THR A 154 -19.14 25.62 -3.31
C THR A 154 -18.70 24.26 -2.78
N ASP A 155 -19.64 23.40 -2.38
CA ASP A 155 -19.42 22.03 -1.95
C ASP A 155 -19.06 21.06 -3.10
N ILE A 156 -19.20 21.52 -4.35
CA ILE A 156 -18.80 20.77 -5.55
C ILE A 156 -17.46 21.34 -6.05
N PRO A 157 -16.39 20.55 -6.11
CA PRO A 157 -15.11 21.03 -6.60
C PRO A 157 -15.17 21.38 -8.10
N ALA A 158 -14.55 22.49 -8.49
CA ALA A 158 -14.43 22.90 -9.88
C ALA A 158 -13.59 21.91 -10.69
N ARG A 159 -12.62 21.25 -10.06
CA ARG A 159 -11.81 20.19 -10.65
C ARG A 159 -11.28 19.26 -9.58
N LEU A 160 -11.33 17.96 -9.88
CA LEU A 160 -10.69 16.90 -9.12
C LEU A 160 -9.91 16.01 -10.07
N LYS A 161 -8.65 15.71 -9.73
CA LYS A 161 -7.84 14.71 -10.42
C LYS A 161 -7.14 13.85 -9.38
N TRP A 162 -6.98 12.58 -9.71
CA TRP A 162 -6.16 11.69 -8.91
C TRP A 162 -5.34 10.75 -9.81
N ARG A 163 -4.15 10.45 -9.36
CA ARG A 163 -3.29 9.41 -9.92
C ARG A 163 -3.22 8.30 -8.90
N VAL A 164 -3.61 7.11 -9.30
CA VAL A 164 -3.74 5.95 -8.42
C VAL A 164 -2.66 4.91 -8.71
N PRO A 165 -2.24 4.15 -7.70
CA PRO A 165 -1.12 3.22 -7.84
C PRO A 165 -1.40 2.07 -8.80
N SER A 166 -2.63 1.54 -8.87
CA SER A 166 -2.95 0.48 -9.83
C SER A 166 -2.73 0.92 -11.26
N TYR A 167 -3.14 2.15 -11.60
CA TYR A 167 -2.93 2.70 -12.95
C TYR A 167 -1.44 2.79 -13.32
N MET A 168 -0.59 3.18 -12.37
CA MET A 168 0.85 3.25 -12.55
C MET A 168 1.50 1.87 -12.74
N ASN A 169 0.94 0.85 -12.09
CA ASN A 169 1.51 -0.50 -12.09
C ASN A 169 1.08 -1.36 -13.29
N TRP A 170 0.02 -0.98 -14.03
CA TRP A 170 -0.49 -1.75 -15.16
C TRP A 170 0.55 -1.98 -16.26
N GLU A 171 1.34 -0.97 -16.60
CA GLU A 171 2.34 -1.08 -17.67
C GLU A 171 3.42 -2.11 -17.37
N ALA A 172 3.70 -2.36 -16.09
CA ALA A 172 4.68 -3.37 -15.68
C ALA A 172 4.27 -4.80 -16.07
N LEU A 173 2.97 -5.05 -16.27
CA LEU A 173 2.50 -6.37 -16.72
C LEU A 173 3.10 -6.76 -18.07
N GLY A 174 3.34 -5.81 -18.98
CA GLY A 174 3.99 -6.07 -20.25
C GLY A 174 5.41 -6.63 -20.12
N VAL A 175 6.11 -6.29 -19.04
CA VAL A 175 7.44 -6.87 -18.71
C VAL A 175 7.26 -8.19 -17.97
N MET A 176 6.39 -8.22 -16.97
CA MET A 176 6.19 -9.38 -16.09
C MET A 176 5.65 -10.61 -16.81
N MET A 177 4.91 -10.42 -17.92
CA MET A 177 4.31 -11.52 -18.71
C MET A 177 5.20 -12.05 -19.82
N ARG A 178 6.41 -11.54 -19.99
CA ARG A 178 7.35 -12.06 -20.97
C ARG A 178 7.71 -13.50 -20.62
N ASP A 179 7.68 -14.36 -21.62
CA ASP A 179 8.07 -15.77 -21.53
C ASP A 179 7.27 -16.59 -20.47
N CYS A 180 6.04 -16.13 -20.11
CA CYS A 180 5.17 -16.85 -19.21
C CYS A 180 4.13 -17.71 -19.95
N ALA A 181 3.64 -18.76 -19.30
CA ALA A 181 2.52 -19.55 -19.84
C ALA A 181 1.19 -18.75 -19.67
N VAL A 182 0.23 -18.98 -20.57
CA VAL A 182 -1.11 -18.36 -20.49
C VAL A 182 -1.78 -18.62 -19.13
N ALA A 183 -1.54 -19.80 -18.56
CA ALA A 183 -2.06 -20.16 -17.23
C ALA A 183 -1.49 -19.32 -16.09
N ASP A 184 -0.38 -18.62 -16.28
CA ASP A 184 0.28 -17.80 -15.27
C ASP A 184 -0.20 -16.34 -15.29
N VAL A 185 -0.85 -15.91 -16.37
CA VAL A 185 -1.31 -14.51 -16.56
C VAL A 185 -2.16 -14.01 -15.40
N ALA A 186 -3.11 -14.81 -14.94
CA ALA A 186 -3.98 -14.45 -13.82
C ALA A 186 -3.18 -14.25 -12.53
N LEU A 187 -2.20 -15.13 -12.26
CA LEU A 187 -1.37 -15.05 -11.06
C LEU A 187 -0.44 -13.83 -11.11
N ILE A 188 0.16 -13.55 -12.28
CA ILE A 188 1.00 -12.38 -12.49
C ILE A 188 0.18 -11.09 -12.31
N THR A 189 -1.01 -11.02 -12.92
CA THR A 189 -1.92 -9.88 -12.79
C THR A 189 -2.33 -9.67 -11.33
N ASN A 190 -2.74 -10.72 -10.62
CA ASN A 190 -3.08 -10.62 -9.21
C ASN A 190 -1.90 -10.16 -8.34
N SER A 191 -0.66 -10.42 -8.77
CA SER A 191 0.52 -10.02 -7.99
C SER A 191 0.74 -8.52 -7.89
N ILE A 192 0.16 -7.70 -8.78
CA ILE A 192 0.16 -6.23 -8.63
C ILE A 192 -0.99 -5.73 -7.76
N ASP A 193 -1.91 -6.61 -7.33
CA ASP A 193 -3.11 -6.28 -6.53
C ASP A 193 -3.95 -5.17 -7.19
N PRO A 194 -4.47 -5.37 -8.42
CA PRO A 194 -5.14 -4.31 -9.15
C PRO A 194 -6.47 -3.93 -8.50
N CYS A 195 -6.71 -2.63 -8.40
CA CYS A 195 -7.98 -2.07 -7.96
C CYS A 195 -8.79 -1.63 -9.18
N VAL A 196 -9.91 -2.29 -9.45
CA VAL A 196 -10.77 -2.00 -10.62
C VAL A 196 -11.31 -0.58 -10.54
N SER A 197 -11.85 -0.16 -9.40
CA SER A 197 -12.38 1.20 -9.21
C SER A 197 -11.31 2.30 -9.38
N CYS A 198 -10.04 1.99 -9.08
CA CYS A 198 -8.94 2.91 -9.33
C CYS A 198 -8.59 3.02 -10.83
N THR A 199 -8.83 1.97 -11.58
CA THR A 199 -8.49 1.90 -13.01
C THR A 199 -9.58 2.51 -13.88
N GLU A 200 -10.83 2.41 -13.44
CA GLU A 200 -12.04 2.81 -14.19
C GLU A 200 -12.44 4.28 -14.01
N ARG A 201 -11.68 5.11 -13.39
CA ARG A 201 -11.97 6.50 -13.05
C ARG A 201 -12.20 7.42 -14.25
#